data_cbd7282bdee96fdf3b89669b8e63b4a5
#
_entry.id   cbd7282bdee96fdf3b89669b8e63b4a5
#
_cell.length_a   1.000
_cell.length_b   1.000
_cell.length_c   1.000
_cell.angle_alpha   90.00
_cell.angle_beta   90.00
_cell.angle_gamma   90.00
#
_symmetry.space_group_name_H-M   'P 1'
#
loop_
_entity.id
_entity.type
_entity.pdbx_description
1 polymer ?
#
loop_
_entity_poly.entity_id
_entity_poly.type
_entity_poly.pdbx_seq_one_letter_code
_entity_poly.pdbx_strand_id
1 'polypeptide(L)'
;LEARGLRVVLEPMAEMLQYSEHQAWARGDRGGLGDQLERWVRERIFGRCHGPAAKVFGWPEPGPIPEVLEAAAPYMRDALEGETVLSLGVPIRAWRRGEIDGAVLVGPLECMPNKLAEAQLTHVAEREGLLSLALSLNGEPPDPELLDNFAFEVKRRWARRRAAATA
;
A
#
# COMPACT_ATOMS: atom_id res chain seq x y z
N LEU A 1 5.76 -4.00 -15.04
CA LEU A 1 5.54 -5.25 -14.28
C LEU A 1 4.51 -6.15 -14.97
N GLU A 2 3.40 -5.63 -15.48
CA GLU A 2 2.39 -6.43 -16.19
C GLU A 2 2.96 -7.11 -17.43
N ALA A 3 3.80 -6.40 -18.22
CA ALA A 3 4.53 -7.00 -19.35
C ALA A 3 5.44 -8.17 -18.95
N ARG A 4 5.75 -8.29 -17.65
CA ARG A 4 6.51 -9.39 -17.06
C ARG A 4 5.61 -10.46 -16.45
N GLY A 5 4.30 -10.39 -16.70
CA GLY A 5 3.32 -11.39 -16.27
C GLY A 5 2.97 -11.32 -14.79
N LEU A 6 3.14 -10.18 -14.14
CA LEU A 6 2.62 -9.90 -12.81
C LEU A 6 1.27 -9.20 -12.91
N ARG A 7 0.35 -9.53 -12.00
CA ARG A 7 -0.85 -8.73 -11.79
C ARG A 7 -0.48 -7.59 -10.85
N VAL A 8 -0.71 -6.36 -11.28
CA VAL A 8 -0.42 -5.16 -10.49
C VAL A 8 -1.71 -4.64 -9.85
N VAL A 9 -1.64 -4.34 -8.57
CA VAL A 9 -2.68 -3.63 -7.81
C VAL A 9 -2.14 -2.24 -7.50
N LEU A 10 -2.91 -1.22 -7.85
CA LEU A 10 -2.59 0.16 -7.51
C LEU A 10 -3.31 0.56 -6.23
N GLU A 11 -2.57 1.13 -5.31
CA GLU A 11 -3.15 1.65 -4.08
C GLU A 11 -3.87 2.96 -4.35
N PRO A 12 -5.15 3.11 -3.96
CA PRO A 12 -5.91 4.30 -4.25
C PRO A 12 -5.51 5.47 -3.33
N MET A 13 -5.26 6.64 -3.92
CA MET A 13 -5.00 7.90 -3.19
C MET A 13 -6.12 8.28 -2.19
N ALA A 14 -7.31 7.69 -2.33
CA ALA A 14 -8.44 7.95 -1.44
C ALA A 14 -8.18 7.50 0.01
N GLU A 15 -7.28 6.55 0.25
CA GLU A 15 -6.88 6.16 1.61
C GLU A 15 -6.24 7.31 2.39
N MET A 16 -5.53 8.21 1.71
CA MET A 16 -4.99 9.40 2.34
C MET A 16 -6.08 10.31 2.92
N LEU A 17 -7.23 10.40 2.26
CA LEU A 17 -8.38 11.15 2.77
C LEU A 17 -8.99 10.48 4.00
N GLN A 18 -9.14 9.16 3.98
CA GLN A 18 -9.65 8.39 5.11
C GLN A 18 -8.68 8.47 6.31
N TYR A 19 -7.39 8.42 6.05
CA TYR A 19 -6.36 8.60 7.08
C TYR A 19 -6.41 10.00 7.70
N SER A 20 -6.52 11.06 6.91
CA SER A 20 -6.63 12.43 7.39
C SER A 20 -7.86 12.63 8.28
N GLU A 21 -8.97 12.01 7.93
CA GLU A 21 -10.18 12.00 8.76
C GLU A 21 -9.98 11.22 10.07
N HIS A 22 -9.35 10.06 9.99
CA HIS A 22 -9.02 9.27 11.17
C HIS A 22 -8.16 10.08 12.16
N GLN A 23 -7.15 10.78 11.65
CA GLN A 23 -6.29 11.66 12.44
C GLN A 23 -7.06 12.84 13.06
N ALA A 24 -7.96 13.48 12.31
CA ALA A 24 -8.81 14.55 12.84
C ALA A 24 -9.68 14.04 14.01
N TRP A 25 -10.28 12.87 13.85
CA TRP A 25 -11.06 12.23 14.89
C TRP A 25 -10.25 11.86 16.13
N ALA A 26 -9.05 11.31 15.95
CA ALA A 26 -8.15 10.97 17.05
C ALA A 26 -7.76 12.20 17.88
N ARG A 27 -7.70 13.37 17.23
CA ARG A 27 -7.46 14.67 17.89
C ARG A 27 -8.72 15.29 18.51
N GLY A 28 -9.86 14.65 18.40
CA GLY A 28 -11.15 15.15 18.96
C GLY A 28 -11.91 16.09 18.03
N ASP A 29 -11.40 16.35 16.84
CA ASP A 29 -12.12 17.12 15.81
C ASP A 29 -13.09 16.22 15.06
N ARG A 30 -14.37 16.28 15.48
CA ARG A 30 -15.45 15.49 14.88
C ARG A 30 -16.13 16.20 13.70
N GLY A 31 -15.74 17.42 13.42
CA GLY A 31 -16.37 18.25 12.41
C GLY A 31 -17.82 18.61 12.69
N GLY A 32 -18.39 19.50 11.91
CA GLY A 32 -19.81 19.86 11.94
C GLY A 32 -20.68 18.90 11.11
N LEU A 33 -21.98 19.21 11.07
CA LEU A 33 -22.93 18.44 10.24
C LEU A 33 -22.55 18.49 8.73
N GLY A 34 -21.96 19.63 8.29
CA GLY A 34 -21.47 19.79 6.92
C GLY A 34 -20.36 18.80 6.58
N ASP A 35 -19.37 18.65 7.49
CA ASP A 35 -18.23 17.75 7.31
C ASP A 35 -18.67 16.28 7.28
N GLN A 36 -19.67 15.93 8.09
CA GLN A 36 -20.26 14.58 8.10
C GLN A 36 -20.99 14.28 6.79
N LEU A 37 -21.71 15.26 6.22
CA LEU A 37 -22.37 15.11 4.94
C LEU A 37 -21.34 14.97 3.81
N GLU A 38 -20.31 15.82 3.82
CA GLU A 38 -19.21 15.76 2.84
C GLU A 38 -18.53 14.39 2.85
N ARG A 39 -18.24 13.87 4.05
CA ARG A 39 -17.68 12.51 4.21
C ARG A 39 -18.60 11.46 3.59
N TRP A 40 -19.87 11.47 3.93
CA TRP A 40 -20.82 10.50 3.41
C TRP A 40 -20.91 10.55 1.88
N VAL A 41 -20.93 11.76 1.29
CA VAL A 41 -20.91 11.93 -0.17
C VAL A 41 -19.64 11.36 -0.78
N ARG A 42 -18.49 11.66 -0.20
CA ARG A 42 -17.18 11.19 -0.65
C ARG A 42 -17.07 9.67 -0.61
N GLU A 43 -17.43 9.05 0.49
CA GLU A 43 -17.45 7.59 0.63
C GLU A 43 -18.37 6.94 -0.40
N ARG A 44 -19.53 7.57 -0.65
CA ARG A 44 -20.48 7.07 -1.63
C ARG A 44 -19.94 7.17 -3.06
N ILE A 45 -19.29 8.27 -3.40
CA ILE A 45 -18.65 8.46 -4.71
C ILE A 45 -17.50 7.47 -4.88
N PHE A 46 -16.64 7.37 -3.87
CA PHE A 46 -15.51 6.44 -3.89
C PHE A 46 -15.97 4.99 -4.09
N GLY A 47 -16.93 4.52 -3.31
CA GLY A 47 -17.47 3.17 -3.45
C GLY A 47 -18.11 2.89 -4.81
N ARG A 48 -18.74 3.92 -5.41
CA ARG A 48 -19.31 3.81 -6.77
C ARG A 48 -18.26 3.76 -7.89
N CYS A 49 -17.13 4.38 -7.69
CA CYS A 49 -16.03 4.38 -8.67
C CYS A 49 -15.09 3.20 -8.46
N HIS A 50 -14.61 3.01 -7.22
CA HIS A 50 -13.62 1.99 -6.89
C HIS A 50 -14.18 0.56 -6.97
N GLY A 51 -15.40 0.34 -6.45
CA GLY A 51 -15.97 -1.01 -6.38
C GLY A 51 -16.09 -1.72 -7.73
N PRO A 52 -16.66 -1.10 -8.78
CA PRO A 52 -16.69 -1.67 -10.11
C PRO A 52 -15.29 -1.90 -10.71
N ALA A 53 -14.37 -0.95 -10.54
CA ALA A 53 -12.99 -1.08 -11.01
C ALA A 53 -12.28 -2.24 -10.29
N ALA A 54 -12.38 -2.32 -8.98
CA ALA A 54 -11.80 -3.41 -8.19
C ALA A 54 -12.32 -4.79 -8.64
N LYS A 55 -13.61 -4.91 -8.94
CA LYS A 55 -14.20 -6.14 -9.48
C LYS A 55 -13.65 -6.52 -10.86
N VAL A 56 -13.53 -5.54 -11.77
CA VAL A 56 -13.02 -5.77 -13.13
C VAL A 56 -11.54 -6.18 -13.09
N PHE A 57 -10.73 -5.51 -12.28
CA PHE A 57 -9.30 -5.77 -12.18
C PHE A 57 -8.95 -6.86 -11.15
N GLY A 58 -9.94 -7.32 -10.37
CA GLY A 58 -9.74 -8.29 -9.30
C GLY A 58 -8.84 -7.74 -8.18
N TRP A 59 -8.91 -6.44 -7.90
CA TRP A 59 -8.17 -5.82 -6.82
C TRP A 59 -8.77 -6.17 -5.46
N PRO A 60 -7.96 -6.34 -4.40
CA PRO A 60 -8.48 -6.48 -3.05
C PRO A 60 -9.19 -5.20 -2.61
N GLU A 61 -10.10 -5.34 -1.67
CA GLU A 61 -10.72 -4.16 -1.06
C GLU A 61 -9.72 -3.43 -0.15
N PRO A 62 -9.73 -2.09 -0.15
CA PRO A 62 -8.90 -1.29 0.76
C PRO A 62 -9.14 -1.71 2.21
N GLY A 63 -8.09 -1.78 2.99
CA GLY A 63 -8.18 -2.13 4.40
C GLY A 63 -8.69 -0.97 5.24
N PRO A 64 -9.36 -1.26 6.39
CA PRO A 64 -9.67 -0.22 7.36
C PRO A 64 -8.40 0.48 7.86
N ILE A 65 -8.41 1.80 7.95
CA ILE A 65 -7.26 2.59 8.42
C ILE A 65 -6.67 2.09 9.74
N PRO A 66 -7.46 1.72 10.77
CA PRO A 66 -6.91 1.17 12.01
C PRO A 66 -6.03 -0.07 11.80
N GLU A 67 -6.41 -1.00 10.91
CA GLU A 67 -5.60 -2.19 10.61
C GLU A 67 -4.30 -1.83 9.89
N VAL A 68 -4.34 -0.81 9.03
CA VAL A 68 -3.15 -0.29 8.33
C VAL A 68 -2.17 0.33 9.33
N LEU A 69 -2.67 1.14 10.26
CA LEU A 69 -1.86 1.75 11.32
C LEU A 69 -1.27 0.70 12.26
N GLU A 70 -2.04 -0.31 12.64
CA GLU A 70 -1.56 -1.43 13.45
C GLU A 70 -0.45 -2.21 12.73
N ALA A 71 -0.58 -2.41 11.44
CA ALA A 71 0.45 -3.07 10.63
C ALA A 71 1.75 -2.27 10.55
N ALA A 72 1.65 -0.94 10.47
CA ALA A 72 2.80 -0.04 10.42
C ALA A 72 3.48 0.17 11.79
N ALA A 73 2.75 0.04 12.90
CA ALA A 73 3.19 0.40 14.25
C ALA A 73 4.54 -0.18 14.70
N PRO A 74 4.93 -1.43 14.35
CA PRO A 74 6.24 -1.98 14.69
C PRO A 74 7.42 -1.27 14.02
N TYR A 75 7.17 -0.54 12.94
CA TYR A 75 8.18 0.06 12.06
C TYR A 75 8.15 1.59 12.07
N MET A 76 6.99 2.18 12.38
CA MET A 76 6.82 3.62 12.35
C MET A 76 5.80 4.08 13.39
N ARG A 77 6.11 5.18 14.07
CA ARG A 77 5.17 5.79 15.02
C ARG A 77 4.08 6.54 14.28
N ASP A 78 2.84 6.36 14.69
CA ASP A 78 1.68 7.08 14.16
C ASP A 78 1.78 8.61 14.30
N ALA A 79 2.56 9.08 15.28
CA ALA A 79 2.86 10.51 15.47
C ALA A 79 3.65 11.16 14.31
N LEU A 80 4.24 10.37 13.41
CA LEU A 80 4.80 10.84 12.15
C LEU A 80 3.67 10.92 11.13
N GLU A 81 2.83 11.92 11.27
CA GLU A 81 1.71 12.17 10.37
C GLU A 81 2.16 12.28 8.91
N GLY A 82 1.36 11.73 8.00
CA GLY A 82 1.61 11.79 6.57
C GLY A 82 1.48 10.45 5.86
N GLU A 83 1.71 10.47 4.57
CA GLU A 83 1.53 9.30 3.69
C GLU A 83 2.51 8.15 3.96
N THR A 84 3.63 8.39 4.65
CA THR A 84 4.64 7.36 4.93
C THR A 84 4.06 6.18 5.70
N VAL A 85 3.17 6.44 6.67
CA VAL A 85 2.54 5.40 7.48
C VAL A 85 1.65 4.49 6.61
N LEU A 86 0.93 5.07 5.65
CA LEU A 86 0.12 4.33 4.69
C LEU A 86 0.99 3.53 3.72
N SER A 87 2.05 4.16 3.19
CA SER A 87 3.00 3.50 2.29
C SER A 87 3.68 2.28 2.90
N LEU A 88 3.72 2.20 4.23
CA LEU A 88 4.22 1.04 4.99
C LEU A 88 3.08 0.09 5.38
N GLY A 89 2.05 0.61 6.00
CA GLY A 89 1.01 -0.20 6.64
C GLY A 89 0.19 -1.01 5.65
N VAL A 90 -0.14 -0.40 4.51
CA VAL A 90 -0.93 -1.07 3.46
C VAL A 90 -0.22 -2.32 2.92
N PRO A 91 1.01 -2.25 2.40
CA PRO A 91 1.69 -3.44 1.88
C PRO A 91 2.01 -4.46 2.99
N ILE A 92 2.33 -4.03 4.22
CA ILE A 92 2.57 -4.96 5.34
C ILE A 92 1.31 -5.74 5.68
N ARG A 93 0.16 -5.03 5.79
CA ARG A 93 -1.13 -5.66 6.04
C ARG A 93 -1.48 -6.67 4.95
N ALA A 94 -1.41 -6.26 3.68
CA ALA A 94 -1.71 -7.12 2.54
C ALA A 94 -0.78 -8.34 2.45
N TRP A 95 0.50 -8.17 2.78
CA TRP A 95 1.46 -9.24 2.87
C TRP A 95 1.12 -10.27 3.95
N ARG A 96 0.83 -9.81 5.19
CA ARG A 96 0.45 -10.67 6.31
C ARG A 96 -0.83 -11.46 6.02
N ARG A 97 -1.75 -10.88 5.26
CA ARG A 97 -2.99 -11.53 4.81
C ARG A 97 -2.81 -12.43 3.59
N GLY A 98 -1.63 -12.43 2.98
CA GLY A 98 -1.35 -13.20 1.78
C GLY A 98 -2.07 -12.70 0.53
N GLU A 99 -2.49 -11.45 0.52
CA GLU A 99 -3.18 -10.80 -0.59
C GLU A 99 -2.22 -10.38 -1.71
N ILE A 100 -0.92 -10.18 -1.36
CA ILE A 100 0.15 -9.84 -2.30
C ILE A 100 1.35 -10.77 -2.17
N ASP A 101 2.16 -10.84 -3.21
CA ASP A 101 3.42 -11.60 -3.26
C ASP A 101 4.67 -10.69 -3.29
N GLY A 102 4.47 -9.40 -3.33
CA GLY A 102 5.51 -8.36 -3.26
C GLY A 102 4.91 -6.97 -3.35
N ALA A 103 5.67 -5.96 -2.96
CA ALA A 103 5.29 -4.56 -2.98
C ALA A 103 6.27 -3.71 -3.76
N VAL A 104 5.79 -2.71 -4.49
CA VAL A 104 6.63 -1.72 -5.16
C VAL A 104 6.27 -0.34 -4.65
N LEU A 105 7.26 0.32 -4.06
CA LEU A 105 7.16 1.70 -3.63
C LEU A 105 7.70 2.60 -4.74
N VAL A 106 6.87 3.50 -5.24
CA VAL A 106 7.23 4.43 -6.31
C VAL A 106 7.11 5.86 -5.80
N GLY A 107 8.13 6.65 -6.00
CA GLY A 107 8.09 8.06 -5.60
C GLY A 107 9.10 8.92 -6.35
N PRO A 108 8.97 10.24 -6.25
CA PRO A 108 9.95 11.16 -6.82
C PRO A 108 11.32 10.99 -6.15
N LEU A 109 12.38 11.31 -6.88
CA LEU A 109 13.72 11.40 -6.31
C LEU A 109 13.72 12.41 -5.14
N GLU A 110 14.37 12.03 -4.04
CA GLU A 110 14.49 12.85 -2.81
C GLU A 110 13.16 13.15 -2.08
N CYS A 111 12.08 12.43 -2.37
CA CYS A 111 10.86 12.52 -1.60
C CYS A 111 11.09 11.96 -0.19
N MET A 112 11.10 12.81 0.83
CA MET A 112 11.38 12.42 2.22
C MET A 112 10.42 11.33 2.73
N PRO A 113 9.09 11.44 2.61
CA PRO A 113 8.17 10.38 3.02
C PRO A 113 8.48 9.04 2.34
N ASN A 114 8.79 9.08 1.04
CA ASN A 114 9.13 7.87 0.29
C ASN A 114 10.44 7.24 0.77
N LYS A 115 11.46 8.05 1.07
CA LYS A 115 12.75 7.55 1.59
C LYS A 115 12.62 6.96 2.99
N LEU A 116 11.76 7.52 3.83
CA LEU A 116 11.45 6.95 5.14
C LEU A 116 10.75 5.58 4.99
N ALA A 117 9.77 5.49 4.10
CA ALA A 117 9.09 4.23 3.82
C ALA A 117 10.06 3.18 3.24
N GLU A 118 10.92 3.54 2.29
CA GLU A 118 11.96 2.68 1.69
C GLU A 118 12.88 2.10 2.78
N ALA A 119 13.39 2.95 3.67
CA ALA A 119 14.25 2.53 4.77
C ALA A 119 13.56 1.53 5.70
N GLN A 120 12.29 1.75 6.03
CA GLN A 120 11.53 0.84 6.88
C GLN A 120 11.14 -0.46 6.17
N LEU A 121 10.84 -0.42 4.87
CA LEU A 121 10.58 -1.63 4.08
C LEU A 121 11.76 -2.61 4.09
N THR A 122 12.98 -2.12 4.20
CA THR A 122 14.17 -2.96 4.40
C THR A 122 14.06 -3.77 5.70
N HIS A 123 13.66 -3.14 6.80
CA HIS A 123 13.44 -3.84 8.07
C HIS A 123 12.26 -4.81 8.02
N VAL A 124 11.21 -4.46 7.28
CA VAL A 124 10.08 -5.38 7.04
C VAL A 124 10.53 -6.60 6.24
N ALA A 125 11.37 -6.40 5.23
CA ALA A 125 11.95 -7.50 4.44
C ALA A 125 12.77 -8.45 5.32
N GLU A 126 13.61 -7.92 6.21
CA GLU A 126 14.42 -8.70 7.13
C GLU A 126 13.59 -9.48 8.15
N ARG A 127 12.52 -8.89 8.69
CA ARG A 127 11.72 -9.48 9.77
C ARG A 127 10.59 -10.37 9.28
N GLU A 128 9.93 -9.99 8.20
CA GLU A 128 8.71 -10.64 7.72
C GLU A 128 8.87 -11.25 6.31
N GLY A 129 10.02 -11.04 5.67
CA GLY A 129 10.32 -11.58 4.35
C GLY A 129 9.49 -10.93 3.24
N LEU A 130 8.97 -9.70 3.44
CA LEU A 130 8.27 -8.96 2.41
C LEU A 130 9.21 -8.65 1.25
N LEU A 131 8.88 -9.14 0.06
CA LEU A 131 9.58 -8.74 -1.15
C LEU A 131 9.18 -7.31 -1.51
N SER A 132 10.13 -6.38 -1.47
CA SER A 132 9.87 -4.99 -1.80
C SER A 132 10.90 -4.46 -2.80
N LEU A 133 10.44 -3.54 -3.65
CA LEU A 133 11.27 -2.80 -4.60
C LEU A 133 10.92 -1.33 -4.48
N ALA A 134 11.92 -0.48 -4.21
CA ALA A 134 11.76 0.96 -4.22
C ALA A 134 12.28 1.55 -5.54
N LEU A 135 11.45 2.36 -6.18
CA LEU A 135 11.77 3.05 -7.44
C LEU A 135 11.68 4.55 -7.25
N SER A 136 12.82 5.21 -7.35
CA SER A 136 12.89 6.69 -7.36
C SER A 136 12.84 7.20 -8.79
N LEU A 137 11.78 7.95 -9.10
CA LEU A 137 11.55 8.49 -10.43
C LEU A 137 12.23 9.87 -10.57
N ASN A 138 13.13 9.98 -11.51
CA ASN A 138 13.89 11.20 -11.83
C ASN A 138 13.69 11.67 -13.29
N GLY A 139 12.71 11.07 -14.00
CA GLY A 139 12.47 11.30 -15.42
C GLY A 139 13.14 10.26 -16.34
N GLU A 140 13.99 9.41 -15.80
CA GLU A 140 14.58 8.28 -16.54
C GLU A 140 13.72 7.02 -16.36
N PRO A 141 13.68 6.12 -17.35
CA PRO A 141 12.98 4.85 -17.19
C PRO A 141 13.66 3.99 -16.10
N PRO A 142 12.88 3.25 -15.30
CA PRO A 142 13.44 2.31 -14.35
C PRO A 142 14.32 1.26 -15.04
N ASP A 143 15.40 0.85 -14.38
CA ASP A 143 16.29 -0.20 -14.88
C ASP A 143 15.50 -1.50 -15.13
N PRO A 144 15.47 -2.00 -16.38
CA PRO A 144 14.78 -3.24 -16.73
C PRO A 144 15.25 -4.45 -15.92
N GLU A 145 16.53 -4.54 -15.57
CA GLU A 145 17.09 -5.66 -14.83
C GLU A 145 16.55 -5.73 -13.40
N LEU A 146 16.41 -4.58 -12.73
CA LEU A 146 15.76 -4.53 -11.40
C LEU A 146 14.31 -5.03 -11.46
N LEU A 147 13.58 -4.63 -12.50
CA LEU A 147 12.19 -5.07 -12.68
C LEU A 147 12.11 -6.55 -13.02
N ASP A 148 13.03 -7.10 -13.80
CA ASP A 148 13.09 -8.51 -14.17
C ASP A 148 13.41 -9.38 -12.94
N ASN A 149 14.39 -8.98 -12.14
CA ASN A 149 14.78 -9.66 -10.91
C ASN A 149 13.63 -9.67 -9.89
N PHE A 150 12.98 -8.53 -9.68
CA PHE A 150 11.83 -8.46 -8.78
C PHE A 150 10.69 -9.36 -9.27
N ALA A 151 10.35 -9.31 -10.56
CA ALA A 151 9.31 -10.14 -11.14
C ALA A 151 9.61 -11.64 -11.01
N PHE A 152 10.87 -12.05 -11.17
CA PHE A 152 11.30 -13.43 -10.98
C PHE A 152 11.08 -13.89 -9.52
N GLU A 153 11.51 -13.10 -8.53
CA GLU A 153 11.35 -13.45 -7.12
C GLU A 153 9.86 -13.52 -6.70
N VAL A 154 9.04 -12.59 -7.16
CA VAL A 154 7.59 -12.60 -6.89
C VAL A 154 6.94 -13.87 -7.45
N LYS A 155 7.25 -14.24 -8.69
CA LYS A 155 6.74 -15.48 -9.31
C LYS A 155 7.20 -16.73 -8.57
N ARG A 156 8.47 -16.77 -8.16
CA ARG A 156 9.03 -17.88 -7.41
C ARG A 156 8.32 -18.06 -6.06
N ARG A 157 8.04 -16.96 -5.37
CA ARG A 157 7.28 -16.98 -4.11
C ARG A 157 5.84 -17.45 -4.33
N TRP A 158 5.15 -16.89 -5.30
CA TRP A 158 3.79 -17.31 -5.63
C TRP A 158 3.69 -18.82 -5.93
N ALA A 159 4.63 -19.35 -6.70
CA ALA A 159 4.68 -20.77 -7.01
C ALA A 159 4.86 -21.65 -5.76
N ARG A 160 5.75 -21.23 -4.83
CA ARG A 160 5.96 -21.92 -3.54
C ARG A 160 4.71 -21.90 -2.68
N ARG A 161 4.04 -20.76 -2.59
CA ARG A 161 2.80 -20.62 -1.82
C ARG A 161 1.70 -21.54 -2.34
N ARG A 162 1.54 -21.62 -3.65
CA ARG A 162 0.57 -22.53 -4.28
C ARG A 162 0.90 -23.99 -4.01
N ALA A 163 2.14 -24.38 -4.14
CA ALA A 163 2.56 -25.74 -3.85
C ALA A 163 2.27 -26.14 -2.39
N ALA A 164 2.51 -25.24 -1.45
CA ALA A 164 2.21 -25.46 -0.03
C ALA A 164 0.70 -25.52 0.28
N ALA A 165 -0.15 -24.84 -0.50
CA ALA A 165 -1.61 -24.85 -0.32
C ALA A 165 -2.28 -26.09 -0.91
N THR A 166 -1.57 -26.87 -1.74
CA THR A 166 -2.07 -28.08 -2.39
C THR A 166 -1.53 -29.37 -1.78
N ALA A 167 -0.59 -29.28 -0.83
CA ALA A 167 -0.02 -30.37 -0.08
C ALA A 167 -0.73 -30.58 1.25
#